data_84f9fffd4d14e7340fdad5a51443a8b2
#
_entry.id   84f9fffd4d14e7340fdad5a51443a8b2
#
_cell.length_a   1.000
_cell.length_b   1.000
_cell.length_c   1.000
_cell.angle_alpha   90.00
_cell.angle_beta   90.00
_cell.angle_gamma   90.00
#
_symmetry.space_group_name_H-M   'P 1'
#
loop_
_entity.id
_entity.type
_entity.pdbx_description
1 polymer ?
#
loop_
_entity_poly.entity_id
_entity_poly.type
_entity_poly.pdbx_seq_one_letter_code
_entity_poly.pdbx_strand_id
1 'polypeptide(L)'
;MSDIELKSVGLSYGTHRAIHDISFKIDSGQFVALVGPTGCGKSSLLNLVAGLLKPSAGIILSEGRPLESINRKAAYMFQSDALLPWKTAIQNIMFGPSLRGVRKTEAAKEANTWLERIGLRGFGDRYPSQLSGGQRKRVAMAQALINRPSILLMDEGFSALDIHTRALMENELLELWQELRATVLFVTHDLEEAIAMSDRLLLMTAGPNATIKGDYPIRLPRPRNVAEARFIPGFAELYGGIWRDLKEEVMATYGP
;
A
#
# COMPACT_ATOMS: atom_id res chain seq x y z
N MET A 1 -17.48 -9.96 1.42
CA MET A 1 -17.89 -8.64 1.97
C MET A 1 -16.80 -7.67 1.55
N SER A 2 -17.11 -6.48 1.08
CA SER A 2 -16.08 -5.51 0.66
C SER A 2 -15.65 -4.64 1.84
N ASP A 3 -14.32 -4.46 2.00
CA ASP A 3 -13.76 -3.59 3.04
C ASP A 3 -13.58 -2.16 2.57
N ILE A 4 -13.43 -1.97 1.24
CA ILE A 4 -13.30 -0.66 0.59
C ILE A 4 -14.25 -0.63 -0.61
N GLU A 5 -15.08 0.41 -0.71
CA GLU A 5 -15.92 0.64 -1.90
C GLU A 5 -15.97 2.14 -2.21
N LEU A 6 -15.63 2.48 -3.44
CA LEU A 6 -15.76 3.83 -3.99
C LEU A 6 -16.93 3.87 -4.96
N LYS A 7 -17.76 4.91 -4.87
CA LYS A 7 -18.93 5.13 -5.74
C LYS A 7 -18.86 6.53 -6.31
N SER A 8 -18.57 6.62 -7.61
CA SER A 8 -18.47 7.86 -8.38
C SER A 8 -17.60 8.94 -7.70
N VAL A 9 -16.44 8.50 -7.15
CA VAL A 9 -15.56 9.36 -6.38
C VAL A 9 -14.80 10.31 -7.30
N GLY A 10 -14.87 11.61 -6.99
CA GLY A 10 -14.10 12.67 -7.62
C GLY A 10 -13.32 13.48 -6.60
N LEU A 11 -12.17 14.03 -7.02
CA LEU A 11 -11.34 14.92 -6.21
C LEU A 11 -10.87 16.11 -7.04
N SER A 12 -11.07 17.31 -6.49
CA SER A 12 -10.61 18.56 -7.08
C SER A 12 -9.81 19.37 -6.07
N TYR A 13 -8.74 20.01 -6.54
CA TYR A 13 -7.95 21.00 -5.81
C TYR A 13 -8.18 22.35 -6.45
N GLY A 14 -9.09 23.15 -5.88
CA GLY A 14 -9.57 24.39 -6.52
C GLY A 14 -10.25 24.09 -7.86
N THR A 15 -9.73 24.66 -8.95
CA THR A 15 -10.23 24.43 -10.32
C THR A 15 -9.66 23.17 -10.98
N HIS A 16 -8.61 22.58 -10.41
CA HIS A 16 -7.95 21.39 -10.96
C HIS A 16 -8.64 20.13 -10.48
N ARG A 17 -9.31 19.40 -11.39
CA ARG A 17 -9.89 18.10 -11.10
C ARG A 17 -8.84 17.01 -11.29
N ALA A 18 -8.32 16.48 -10.19
CA ALA A 18 -7.31 15.42 -10.21
C ALA A 18 -7.93 14.05 -10.54
N ILE A 19 -9.05 13.71 -9.90
CA ILE A 19 -9.76 12.44 -10.04
C ILE A 19 -11.20 12.69 -10.47
N HIS A 20 -11.69 11.87 -11.41
CA HIS A 20 -13.04 11.95 -11.94
C HIS A 20 -13.72 10.59 -11.99
N ASP A 21 -14.87 10.46 -11.33
CA ASP A 21 -15.80 9.32 -11.40
C ASP A 21 -15.13 7.94 -11.23
N ILE A 22 -14.36 7.78 -10.16
CA ILE A 22 -13.77 6.48 -9.82
C ILE A 22 -14.76 5.64 -9.02
N SER A 23 -15.04 4.44 -9.53
CA SER A 23 -15.88 3.44 -8.88
C SER A 23 -15.20 2.08 -8.92
N PHE A 24 -14.94 1.50 -7.76
CA PHE A 24 -14.50 0.11 -7.58
C PHE A 24 -14.76 -0.35 -6.16
N LYS A 25 -14.66 -1.65 -5.95
CA LYS A 25 -14.68 -2.26 -4.61
C LYS A 25 -13.49 -3.20 -4.44
N ILE A 26 -13.02 -3.34 -3.21
CA ILE A 26 -12.02 -4.32 -2.81
C ILE A 26 -12.64 -5.25 -1.78
N ASP A 27 -12.63 -6.54 -2.05
CA ASP A 27 -13.18 -7.54 -1.16
C ASP A 27 -12.22 -7.81 0.02
N SER A 28 -12.79 -8.25 1.15
CA SER A 28 -12.03 -8.53 2.37
C SER A 28 -10.89 -9.51 2.12
N GLY A 29 -9.68 -9.14 2.56
CA GLY A 29 -8.46 -9.93 2.41
C GLY A 29 -7.86 -9.92 1.00
N GLN A 30 -8.39 -9.16 0.05
CA GLN A 30 -7.85 -9.04 -1.30
C GLN A 30 -6.64 -8.10 -1.33
N PHE A 31 -5.62 -8.46 -2.09
CA PHE A 31 -4.47 -7.61 -2.38
C PHE A 31 -4.66 -6.96 -3.75
N VAL A 32 -4.91 -5.65 -3.78
CA VAL A 32 -5.14 -4.88 -5.01
C VAL A 32 -3.99 -3.92 -5.25
N ALA A 33 -3.37 -3.99 -6.43
CA ALA A 33 -2.41 -3.00 -6.88
C ALA A 33 -3.10 -1.88 -7.67
N LEU A 34 -2.62 -0.65 -7.51
CA LEU A 34 -3.03 0.52 -8.27
C LEU A 34 -1.82 1.07 -9.01
N VAL A 35 -1.86 1.03 -10.34
CA VAL A 35 -0.80 1.53 -11.22
C VAL A 35 -1.32 2.65 -12.11
N GLY A 36 -0.42 3.43 -12.68
CA GLY A 36 -0.75 4.52 -13.60
C GLY A 36 0.40 5.53 -13.70
N PRO A 37 0.33 6.49 -14.64
CA PRO A 37 1.36 7.49 -14.85
C PRO A 37 1.67 8.31 -13.58
N THR A 38 2.86 8.91 -13.55
CA THR A 38 3.22 9.82 -12.47
C THR A 38 2.28 11.03 -12.47
N GLY A 39 1.82 11.44 -11.28
CA GLY A 39 0.92 12.59 -11.14
C GLY A 39 -0.56 12.32 -11.43
N CYS A 40 -0.97 11.09 -11.82
CA CYS A 40 -2.38 10.79 -12.11
C CYS A 40 -3.31 10.73 -10.88
N GLY A 41 -2.78 10.88 -9.65
CA GLY A 41 -3.61 10.95 -8.44
C GLY A 41 -3.65 9.68 -7.60
N LYS A 42 -2.75 8.70 -7.79
CA LYS A 42 -2.69 7.44 -7.01
C LYS A 42 -2.59 7.68 -5.49
N SER A 43 -1.64 8.51 -5.05
CA SER A 43 -1.48 8.86 -3.62
C SER A 43 -2.70 9.64 -3.10
N SER A 44 -3.32 10.49 -3.95
CA SER A 44 -4.56 11.17 -3.59
C SER A 44 -5.70 10.18 -3.36
N LEU A 45 -5.80 9.13 -4.17
CA LEU A 45 -6.79 8.06 -3.99
C LEU A 45 -6.54 7.28 -2.70
N LEU A 46 -5.29 6.94 -2.37
CA LEU A 46 -4.94 6.36 -1.07
C LEU A 46 -5.35 7.26 0.10
N ASN A 47 -5.07 8.57 0.00
CA ASN A 47 -5.43 9.54 1.03
C ASN A 47 -6.95 9.67 1.21
N LEU A 48 -7.72 9.55 0.13
CA LEU A 48 -9.19 9.47 0.18
C LEU A 48 -9.65 8.22 0.95
N VAL A 49 -9.09 7.04 0.66
CA VAL A 49 -9.41 5.78 1.36
C VAL A 49 -8.95 5.80 2.80
N ALA A 50 -7.84 6.50 3.11
CA ALA A 50 -7.38 6.73 4.48
C ALA A 50 -8.26 7.70 5.28
N GLY A 51 -9.15 8.46 4.60
CA GLY A 51 -9.94 9.53 5.21
C GLY A 51 -9.11 10.77 5.57
N LEU A 52 -7.91 10.91 4.98
CA LEU A 52 -7.05 12.09 5.10
C LEU A 52 -7.49 13.21 4.17
N LEU A 53 -8.17 12.86 3.08
CA LEU A 53 -8.84 13.79 2.16
C LEU A 53 -10.33 13.44 2.09
N LYS A 54 -11.15 14.46 1.85
CA LYS A 54 -12.58 14.28 1.57
C LYS A 54 -12.80 14.30 0.06
N PRO A 55 -13.64 13.40 -0.48
CA PRO A 55 -14.00 13.45 -1.89
C PRO A 55 -14.78 14.73 -2.19
N SER A 56 -14.55 15.32 -3.38
CA SER A 56 -15.33 16.47 -3.89
C SER A 56 -16.68 16.02 -4.48
N ALA A 57 -16.79 14.73 -4.85
CA ALA A 57 -18.01 14.10 -5.36
C ALA A 57 -17.98 12.61 -5.02
N GLY A 58 -19.14 11.96 -4.99
CA GLY A 58 -19.29 10.55 -4.68
C GLY A 58 -19.14 10.23 -3.21
N ILE A 59 -19.05 8.94 -2.89
CA ILE A 59 -18.91 8.44 -1.52
C ILE A 59 -17.88 7.32 -1.45
N ILE A 60 -17.22 7.20 -0.30
CA ILE A 60 -16.33 6.10 0.04
C ILE A 60 -16.93 5.35 1.21
N LEU A 61 -17.00 4.02 1.09
CA LEU A 61 -17.44 3.15 2.16
C LEU A 61 -16.23 2.35 2.67
N SER A 62 -16.11 2.25 3.98
CA SER A 62 -15.19 1.34 4.66
C SER A 62 -16.02 0.33 5.47
N GLU A 63 -15.83 -0.98 5.20
CA GLU A 63 -16.63 -2.06 5.79
C GLU A 63 -18.17 -1.80 5.66
N GLY A 64 -18.60 -1.28 4.52
CA GLY A 64 -20.00 -0.99 4.20
C GLY A 64 -20.56 0.30 4.84
N ARG A 65 -19.75 1.09 5.55
CA ARG A 65 -20.16 2.34 6.20
C ARG A 65 -19.51 3.55 5.54
N PRO A 66 -20.22 4.69 5.40
CA PRO A 66 -19.62 5.91 4.88
C PRO A 66 -18.39 6.33 5.67
N LEU A 67 -17.32 6.68 4.95
CA LEU A 67 -16.06 7.16 5.54
C LEU A 67 -16.13 8.69 5.69
N GLU A 68 -16.47 9.15 6.90
CA GLU A 68 -16.63 10.59 7.18
C GLU A 68 -15.39 11.25 7.80
N SER A 69 -14.45 10.44 8.30
CA SER A 69 -13.22 10.89 8.97
C SER A 69 -12.09 9.89 8.72
N ILE A 70 -10.98 10.04 9.45
CA ILE A 70 -9.83 9.12 9.38
C ILE A 70 -10.29 7.67 9.54
N ASN A 71 -9.88 6.82 8.60
CA ASN A 71 -10.17 5.40 8.60
C ASN A 71 -9.35 4.68 9.69
N ARG A 72 -9.95 4.51 10.87
CA ARG A 72 -9.29 3.85 12.02
C ARG A 72 -9.02 2.35 11.82
N LYS A 73 -9.55 1.76 10.75
CA LYS A 73 -9.32 0.37 10.36
C LYS A 73 -8.09 0.21 9.47
N ALA A 74 -7.63 1.33 8.88
CA ALA A 74 -6.51 1.34 7.98
C ALA A 74 -5.19 1.63 8.72
N ALA A 75 -4.13 0.92 8.33
CA ALA A 75 -2.76 1.36 8.51
C ALA A 75 -2.24 1.91 7.19
N TYR A 76 -1.36 2.90 7.27
CA TYR A 76 -0.78 3.56 6.10
C TYR A 76 0.75 3.40 6.12
N MET A 77 1.29 2.80 5.07
CA MET A 77 2.73 2.76 4.80
C MET A 77 3.04 3.82 3.74
N PHE A 78 3.73 4.87 4.17
CA PHE A 78 4.11 5.98 3.30
C PHE A 78 5.35 5.64 2.44
N GLN A 79 5.52 6.35 1.35
CA GLN A 79 6.72 6.28 0.51
C GLN A 79 7.99 6.54 1.32
N SER A 80 7.99 7.58 2.19
CA SER A 80 9.00 7.76 3.24
C SER A 80 8.71 6.80 4.40
N ASP A 81 9.76 6.48 5.20
CA ASP A 81 9.60 5.54 6.32
C ASP A 81 8.63 6.03 7.41
N ALA A 82 8.36 7.35 7.47
CA ALA A 82 7.48 8.02 8.42
C ALA A 82 7.76 7.67 9.90
N LEU A 83 8.98 7.22 10.21
CA LEU A 83 9.39 6.97 11.58
C LEU A 83 9.62 8.28 12.33
N LEU A 84 9.25 8.31 13.61
CA LEU A 84 9.48 9.43 14.49
C LEU A 84 10.99 9.48 14.84
N PRO A 85 11.75 10.48 14.37
CA PRO A 85 13.21 10.46 14.47
C PRO A 85 13.74 10.57 15.92
N TRP A 86 12.92 11.08 16.83
CA TRP A 86 13.21 11.18 18.27
C TRP A 86 12.79 9.95 19.08
N LYS A 87 12.27 8.92 18.43
CA LYS A 87 11.89 7.64 19.05
C LYS A 87 12.80 6.54 18.56
N THR A 88 13.12 5.59 19.45
CA THR A 88 13.86 4.38 19.07
C THR A 88 12.99 3.45 18.21
N ALA A 89 13.59 2.40 17.64
CA ALA A 89 12.87 1.41 16.82
C ALA A 89 11.70 0.80 17.60
N ILE A 90 11.93 0.31 18.81
CA ILE A 90 10.87 -0.26 19.64
C ILE A 90 9.78 0.76 19.98
N GLN A 91 10.15 2.02 20.26
CA GLN A 91 9.21 3.08 20.57
C GLN A 91 8.37 3.51 19.35
N ASN A 92 8.93 3.41 18.14
CA ASN A 92 8.20 3.60 16.89
C ASN A 92 7.14 2.50 16.72
N ILE A 93 7.53 1.24 16.88
CA ILE A 93 6.62 0.10 16.77
C ILE A 93 5.50 0.20 17.83
N MET A 94 5.83 0.56 19.07
CA MET A 94 4.87 0.72 20.16
C MET A 94 3.91 1.90 19.99
N PHE A 95 4.17 2.82 19.07
CA PHE A 95 3.45 4.09 18.99
C PHE A 95 1.95 3.89 18.77
N GLY A 96 1.57 3.04 17.81
CA GLY A 96 0.16 2.73 17.54
C GLY A 96 -0.57 2.10 18.72
N PRO A 97 -0.08 1.00 19.32
CA PRO A 97 -0.64 0.42 20.53
C PRO A 97 -0.78 1.42 21.68
N SER A 98 0.25 2.29 21.87
CA SER A 98 0.21 3.31 22.94
C SER A 98 -0.94 4.31 22.76
N LEU A 99 -1.22 4.74 21.53
CA LEU A 99 -2.36 5.63 21.20
C LEU A 99 -3.71 4.96 21.42
N ARG A 100 -3.76 3.63 21.38
CA ARG A 100 -4.96 2.84 21.67
C ARG A 100 -5.13 2.50 23.16
N GLY A 101 -4.26 3.00 24.03
CA GLY A 101 -4.33 2.79 25.47
C GLY A 101 -3.81 1.42 25.94
N VAL A 102 -3.07 0.69 25.11
CA VAL A 102 -2.41 -0.57 25.51
C VAL A 102 -1.35 -0.26 26.55
N ARG A 103 -1.29 -1.07 27.63
CA ARG A 103 -0.31 -0.89 28.69
C ARG A 103 1.11 -0.96 28.14
N LYS A 104 2.01 -0.09 28.62
CA LYS A 104 3.39 0.04 28.14
C LYS A 104 4.15 -1.29 28.13
N THR A 105 4.00 -2.09 29.19
CA THR A 105 4.67 -3.41 29.32
C THR A 105 4.18 -4.40 28.26
N GLU A 106 2.90 -4.38 27.94
CA GLU A 106 2.26 -5.24 26.96
C GLU A 106 2.64 -4.83 25.53
N ALA A 107 2.57 -3.52 25.25
CA ALA A 107 3.03 -2.96 23.98
C ALA A 107 4.52 -3.24 23.73
N ALA A 108 5.37 -3.15 24.78
CA ALA A 108 6.79 -3.45 24.65
C ALA A 108 7.05 -4.94 24.38
N LYS A 109 6.30 -5.83 25.02
CA LYS A 109 6.41 -7.29 24.76
C LYS A 109 6.06 -7.60 23.30
N GLU A 110 4.94 -7.05 22.80
CA GLU A 110 4.51 -7.28 21.43
C GLU A 110 5.48 -6.65 20.42
N ALA A 111 5.99 -5.45 20.68
CA ALA A 111 6.98 -4.79 19.84
C ALA A 111 8.30 -5.56 19.76
N ASN A 112 8.76 -6.20 20.84
CA ASN A 112 9.92 -7.08 20.81
C ASN A 112 9.67 -8.32 19.94
N THR A 113 8.50 -8.93 20.02
CA THR A 113 8.10 -10.01 19.12
C THR A 113 8.14 -9.58 17.65
N TRP A 114 7.67 -8.36 17.35
CA TRP A 114 7.76 -7.81 16.00
C TRP A 114 9.20 -7.57 15.56
N LEU A 115 10.08 -7.03 16.44
CA LEU A 115 11.51 -6.86 16.14
C LEU A 115 12.18 -8.19 15.78
N GLU A 116 11.82 -9.27 16.47
CA GLU A 116 12.31 -10.62 16.15
C GLU A 116 11.81 -11.10 14.78
N ARG A 117 10.50 -10.93 14.51
CA ARG A 117 9.87 -11.32 13.23
C ARG A 117 10.47 -10.63 12.02
N ILE A 118 10.80 -9.34 12.15
CA ILE A 118 11.41 -8.56 11.07
C ILE A 118 12.95 -8.67 11.04
N GLY A 119 13.54 -9.61 11.78
CA GLY A 119 14.98 -9.86 11.79
C GLY A 119 15.83 -8.74 12.44
N LEU A 120 15.24 -7.93 13.33
CA LEU A 120 15.90 -6.82 14.01
C LEU A 120 16.04 -7.03 15.53
N ARG A 121 16.20 -8.29 15.97
CA ARG A 121 16.50 -8.62 17.37
C ARG A 121 17.72 -7.86 17.85
N GLY A 122 17.63 -7.16 18.99
CA GLY A 122 18.71 -6.34 19.56
C GLY A 122 18.85 -4.94 18.96
N PHE A 123 18.00 -4.53 18.02
CA PHE A 123 18.01 -3.18 17.43
C PHE A 123 16.96 -2.24 18.05
N GLY A 124 16.23 -2.67 19.06
CA GLY A 124 15.10 -1.95 19.64
C GLY A 124 15.45 -0.55 20.15
N ASP A 125 16.63 -0.36 20.71
CA ASP A 125 17.08 0.91 21.31
C ASP A 125 17.74 1.86 20.28
N ARG A 126 17.84 1.46 19.01
CA ARG A 126 18.43 2.31 17.97
C ARG A 126 17.42 3.33 17.46
N TYR A 127 17.90 4.56 17.24
CA TYR A 127 17.14 5.62 16.57
C TYR A 127 17.12 5.40 15.04
N PRO A 128 16.14 5.95 14.29
CA PRO A 128 16.08 5.84 12.84
C PRO A 128 17.37 6.25 12.12
N SER A 129 18.08 7.26 12.62
CA SER A 129 19.38 7.70 12.09
C SER A 129 20.51 6.67 12.22
N GLN A 130 20.35 5.67 13.09
CA GLN A 130 21.32 4.60 13.35
C GLN A 130 20.98 3.30 12.60
N LEU A 131 19.91 3.31 11.79
CA LEU A 131 19.42 2.18 11.02
C LEU A 131 19.72 2.37 9.53
N SER A 132 20.00 1.27 8.82
CA SER A 132 20.04 1.30 7.35
C SER A 132 18.66 1.56 6.74
N GLY A 133 18.57 1.91 5.45
CA GLY A 133 17.31 2.12 4.76
C GLY A 133 16.36 0.91 4.87
N GLY A 134 16.87 -0.30 4.61
CA GLY A 134 16.10 -1.54 4.76
C GLY A 134 15.65 -1.80 6.20
N GLN A 135 16.51 -1.53 7.20
CA GLN A 135 16.14 -1.65 8.61
C GLN A 135 15.05 -0.66 9.01
N ARG A 136 15.10 0.58 8.54
CA ARG A 136 14.02 1.56 8.75
C ARG A 136 12.70 1.09 8.15
N LYS A 137 12.73 0.58 6.91
CA LYS A 137 11.52 0.02 6.25
C LYS A 137 10.92 -1.14 7.03
N ARG A 138 11.73 -2.05 7.55
CA ARG A 138 11.27 -3.15 8.42
C ARG A 138 10.59 -2.61 9.68
N VAL A 139 11.17 -1.61 10.34
CA VAL A 139 10.55 -0.97 11.51
C VAL A 139 9.22 -0.30 11.14
N ALA A 140 9.16 0.43 10.01
CA ALA A 140 7.93 1.06 9.52
C ALA A 140 6.83 0.02 9.20
N MET A 141 7.21 -1.11 8.60
CA MET A 141 6.29 -2.23 8.35
C MET A 141 5.75 -2.81 9.67
N ALA A 142 6.60 -3.08 10.65
CA ALA A 142 6.17 -3.54 11.97
C ALA A 142 5.27 -2.52 12.68
N GLN A 143 5.59 -1.22 12.59
CA GLN A 143 4.77 -0.13 13.13
C GLN A 143 3.36 -0.11 12.52
N ALA A 144 3.25 -0.34 11.21
CA ALA A 144 1.95 -0.40 10.53
C ALA A 144 1.15 -1.65 10.92
N LEU A 145 1.81 -2.81 11.01
CA LEU A 145 1.15 -4.11 11.14
C LEU A 145 0.89 -4.55 12.59
N ILE A 146 1.60 -4.01 13.59
CA ILE A 146 1.44 -4.41 15.01
C ILE A 146 0.00 -4.24 15.51
N ASN A 147 -0.74 -3.29 14.98
CA ASN A 147 -2.14 -3.06 15.34
C ASN A 147 -3.13 -4.02 14.65
N ARG A 148 -2.64 -4.97 13.84
CA ARG A 148 -3.45 -5.92 13.05
C ARG A 148 -4.57 -5.21 12.29
N PRO A 149 -4.23 -4.24 11.40
CA PRO A 149 -5.22 -3.49 10.67
C PRO A 149 -6.04 -4.41 9.75
N SER A 150 -7.33 -4.14 9.58
CA SER A 150 -8.13 -4.83 8.55
C SER A 150 -7.83 -4.32 7.15
N ILE A 151 -7.33 -3.09 7.03
CA ILE A 151 -6.96 -2.46 5.75
C ILE A 151 -5.50 -1.98 5.84
N LEU A 152 -4.70 -2.29 4.81
CA LEU A 152 -3.33 -1.79 4.65
C LEU A 152 -3.26 -0.95 3.37
N LEU A 153 -2.91 0.31 3.52
CA LEU A 153 -2.70 1.26 2.43
C LEU A 153 -1.19 1.46 2.25
N MET A 154 -0.68 1.27 1.03
CA MET A 154 0.75 1.35 0.75
C MET A 154 1.01 2.29 -0.43
N ASP A 155 1.79 3.34 -0.19
CA ASP A 155 2.21 4.29 -1.21
C ASP A 155 3.69 4.07 -1.53
N GLU A 156 3.99 3.34 -2.63
CA GLU A 156 5.34 3.02 -3.08
C GLU A 156 6.27 2.53 -1.95
N GLY A 157 5.77 1.61 -1.13
CA GLY A 157 6.37 1.24 0.16
C GLY A 157 7.84 0.83 0.13
N PHE A 158 8.35 0.32 -1.01
CA PHE A 158 9.70 -0.22 -1.14
C PHE A 158 10.56 0.44 -2.22
N SER A 159 10.08 1.49 -2.90
CA SER A 159 10.73 2.12 -4.06
C SER A 159 12.15 2.65 -3.79
N ALA A 160 12.45 3.03 -2.54
CA ALA A 160 13.76 3.58 -2.14
C ALA A 160 14.82 2.50 -1.83
N LEU A 161 14.50 1.22 -1.95
CA LEU A 161 15.42 0.11 -1.66
C LEU A 161 16.12 -0.37 -2.94
N ASP A 162 17.33 -0.92 -2.77
CA ASP A 162 17.99 -1.67 -3.85
C ASP A 162 17.17 -2.92 -4.23
N ILE A 163 17.37 -3.42 -5.46
CA ILE A 163 16.53 -4.46 -6.05
C ILE A 163 16.47 -5.76 -5.21
N HIS A 164 17.59 -6.16 -4.58
CA HIS A 164 17.63 -7.39 -3.80
C HIS A 164 16.93 -7.23 -2.45
N THR A 165 17.21 -6.14 -1.74
CA THR A 165 16.56 -5.80 -0.48
C THR A 165 15.06 -5.61 -0.67
N ARG A 166 14.64 -4.99 -1.80
CA ARG A 166 13.25 -4.80 -2.16
C ARG A 166 12.52 -6.14 -2.26
N ALA A 167 13.03 -7.06 -3.10
CA ALA A 167 12.40 -8.37 -3.28
C ALA A 167 12.28 -9.17 -1.97
N LEU A 168 13.27 -9.09 -1.07
CA LEU A 168 13.19 -9.70 0.25
C LEU A 168 12.07 -9.10 1.11
N MET A 169 11.96 -7.76 1.10
CA MET A 169 10.93 -7.04 1.87
C MET A 169 9.52 -7.32 1.37
N GLU A 170 9.35 -7.40 0.05
CA GLU A 170 8.08 -7.73 -0.60
C GLU A 170 7.63 -9.16 -0.25
N ASN A 171 8.55 -10.13 -0.26
CA ASN A 171 8.27 -11.49 0.16
C ASN A 171 7.88 -11.55 1.65
N GLU A 172 8.63 -10.87 2.53
CA GLU A 172 8.28 -10.76 3.96
C GLU A 172 6.88 -10.15 4.16
N LEU A 173 6.55 -9.11 3.39
CA LEU A 173 5.21 -8.52 3.45
C LEU A 173 4.14 -9.51 2.99
N LEU A 174 4.37 -10.26 1.91
CA LEU A 174 3.41 -11.27 1.43
C LEU A 174 3.18 -12.38 2.45
N GLU A 175 4.20 -12.84 3.15
CA GLU A 175 4.08 -13.82 4.25
C GLU A 175 3.23 -13.25 5.39
N LEU A 176 3.55 -12.03 5.86
CA LEU A 176 2.79 -11.35 6.91
C LEU A 176 1.33 -11.08 6.50
N TRP A 177 1.11 -10.69 5.25
CA TRP A 177 -0.24 -10.48 4.72
C TRP A 177 -1.06 -11.78 4.69
N GLN A 178 -0.46 -12.91 4.29
CA GLN A 178 -1.14 -14.22 4.30
C GLN A 178 -1.61 -14.62 5.72
N GLU A 179 -0.84 -14.26 6.75
CA GLU A 179 -1.21 -14.50 8.14
C GLU A 179 -2.32 -13.55 8.62
N LEU A 180 -2.17 -12.25 8.32
CA LEU A 180 -3.06 -11.21 8.83
C LEU A 180 -4.38 -11.12 8.08
N ARG A 181 -4.40 -11.53 6.81
CA ARG A 181 -5.57 -11.45 5.91
C ARG A 181 -6.13 -10.02 5.78
N ALA A 182 -5.26 -9.02 5.91
CA ALA A 182 -5.65 -7.63 5.70
C ALA A 182 -6.02 -7.38 4.23
N THR A 183 -6.99 -6.50 4.00
CA THR A 183 -7.29 -5.96 2.66
C THR A 183 -6.23 -4.94 2.30
N VAL A 184 -5.58 -5.08 1.13
CA VAL A 184 -4.47 -4.23 0.73
C VAL A 184 -4.83 -3.41 -0.50
N LEU A 185 -4.59 -2.09 -0.43
CA LEU A 185 -4.51 -1.22 -1.60
C LEU A 185 -3.09 -0.68 -1.71
N PHE A 186 -2.38 -1.14 -2.72
CA PHE A 186 -0.97 -0.91 -2.94
C PHE A 186 -0.72 -0.07 -4.19
N VAL A 187 -0.12 1.09 -4.03
CA VAL A 187 0.31 1.95 -5.13
C VAL A 187 1.76 1.65 -5.47
N THR A 188 2.03 1.39 -6.72
CA THR A 188 3.37 1.27 -7.27
C THR A 188 3.44 1.81 -8.70
N HIS A 189 4.63 2.17 -9.15
CA HIS A 189 4.95 2.49 -10.54
C HIS A 189 5.63 1.30 -11.27
N ASP A 190 5.93 0.22 -10.55
CA ASP A 190 6.53 -0.99 -11.09
C ASP A 190 5.45 -2.03 -11.41
N LEU A 191 5.28 -2.33 -12.70
CA LEU A 191 4.27 -3.27 -13.17
C LEU A 191 4.59 -4.72 -12.80
N GLU A 192 5.88 -5.10 -12.75
CA GLU A 192 6.29 -6.44 -12.34
C GLU A 192 5.94 -6.67 -10.87
N GLU A 193 6.26 -5.69 -10.00
CA GLU A 193 5.90 -5.68 -8.58
C GLU A 193 4.37 -5.80 -8.39
N ALA A 194 3.61 -4.97 -9.12
CA ALA A 194 2.15 -4.99 -9.06
C ALA A 194 1.56 -6.36 -9.40
N ILE A 195 2.04 -7.02 -10.45
CA ILE A 195 1.58 -8.36 -10.87
C ILE A 195 2.04 -9.42 -9.87
N ALA A 196 3.29 -9.36 -9.41
CA ALA A 196 3.84 -10.36 -8.50
C ALA A 196 3.11 -10.39 -7.15
N MET A 197 2.77 -9.22 -6.61
CA MET A 197 2.20 -9.11 -5.27
C MET A 197 0.68 -9.22 -5.22
N SER A 198 -0.05 -8.73 -6.23
CA SER A 198 -1.51 -8.53 -6.11
C SER A 198 -2.35 -9.69 -6.66
N ASP A 199 -3.62 -9.73 -6.25
CA ASP A 199 -4.66 -10.61 -6.81
C ASP A 199 -5.45 -9.91 -7.92
N ARG A 200 -5.34 -8.56 -7.97
CA ARG A 200 -6.05 -7.70 -8.91
C ARG A 200 -5.27 -6.40 -9.10
N LEU A 201 -5.22 -5.91 -10.32
CA LEU A 201 -4.53 -4.68 -10.67
C LEU A 201 -5.53 -3.69 -11.27
N LEU A 202 -5.58 -2.49 -10.73
CA LEU A 202 -6.33 -1.36 -11.27
C LEU A 202 -5.36 -0.40 -11.98
N LEU A 203 -5.68 -0.04 -13.22
CA LEU A 203 -4.90 0.90 -14.02
C LEU A 203 -5.63 2.25 -14.08
N MET A 204 -4.97 3.31 -13.63
CA MET A 204 -5.48 4.68 -13.77
C MET A 204 -5.04 5.31 -15.09
N THR A 205 -5.92 6.14 -15.65
CA THR A 205 -5.59 7.01 -16.80
C THR A 205 -4.61 8.09 -16.40
N ALA A 206 -4.00 8.75 -17.39
CA ALA A 206 -3.27 10.00 -17.18
C ALA A 206 -4.18 11.09 -16.56
N GLY A 207 -3.58 11.99 -15.76
CA GLY A 207 -4.28 13.20 -15.29
C GLY A 207 -4.22 14.33 -16.32
N PRO A 208 -5.00 15.39 -16.15
CA PRO A 208 -6.07 15.59 -15.18
C PRO A 208 -7.33 14.77 -15.48
N ASN A 209 -8.31 14.78 -14.55
CA ASN A 209 -9.53 13.98 -14.62
C ASN A 209 -9.28 12.46 -14.70
N ALA A 210 -8.27 11.96 -13.97
CA ALA A 210 -7.95 10.56 -13.99
C ALA A 210 -9.11 9.68 -13.51
N THR A 211 -9.29 8.54 -14.19
CA THR A 211 -10.29 7.51 -13.88
C THR A 211 -9.63 6.12 -13.94
N ILE A 212 -10.38 5.06 -13.71
CA ILE A 212 -9.90 3.69 -13.91
C ILE A 212 -10.05 3.32 -15.39
N LYS A 213 -8.93 3.05 -16.05
CA LYS A 213 -8.87 2.58 -17.45
C LYS A 213 -9.09 1.07 -17.54
N GLY A 214 -8.47 0.32 -16.61
CA GLY A 214 -8.48 -1.14 -16.65
C GLY A 214 -8.56 -1.76 -15.27
N ASP A 215 -9.10 -2.98 -15.24
CA ASP A 215 -9.33 -3.80 -14.06
C ASP A 215 -8.96 -5.25 -14.42
N TYR A 216 -7.79 -5.69 -13.94
CA TYR A 216 -7.17 -6.94 -14.37
C TYR A 216 -7.08 -7.92 -13.20
N PRO A 217 -7.80 -9.06 -13.26
CA PRO A 217 -7.62 -10.14 -12.30
C PRO A 217 -6.27 -10.84 -12.53
N ILE A 218 -5.48 -10.97 -11.47
CA ILE A 218 -4.18 -11.65 -11.50
C ILE A 218 -4.37 -13.09 -11.01
N ARG A 219 -4.53 -14.03 -11.93
CA ARG A 219 -4.82 -15.44 -11.64
C ARG A 219 -3.55 -16.31 -11.55
N LEU A 220 -2.43 -15.71 -11.14
CA LEU A 220 -1.20 -16.47 -10.91
C LEU A 220 -1.31 -17.24 -9.58
N PRO A 221 -0.75 -18.47 -9.50
CA PRO A 221 -0.80 -19.27 -8.28
C PRO A 221 -0.09 -18.59 -7.10
N ARG A 222 -0.53 -18.92 -5.88
CA ARG A 222 0.13 -18.52 -4.63
C ARG A 222 0.61 -19.75 -3.87
N PRO A 223 1.65 -19.70 -3.00
CA PRO A 223 2.44 -18.49 -2.68
C PRO A 223 3.34 -18.07 -3.85
N ARG A 224 3.64 -16.76 -3.95
CA ARG A 224 4.54 -16.22 -4.97
C ARG A 224 5.82 -15.72 -4.33
N ASN A 225 6.95 -16.01 -4.96
CA ASN A 225 8.21 -15.33 -4.71
C ASN A 225 8.32 -14.18 -5.71
N VAL A 226 8.43 -12.95 -5.23
CA VAL A 226 8.39 -11.76 -6.08
C VAL A 226 9.53 -11.78 -7.11
N ALA A 227 10.75 -12.16 -6.70
CA ALA A 227 11.90 -12.24 -7.60
C ALA A 227 11.74 -13.28 -8.72
N GLU A 228 10.93 -14.32 -8.49
CA GLU A 228 10.73 -15.44 -9.41
C GLU A 228 9.38 -15.36 -10.14
N ALA A 229 8.50 -14.43 -9.76
CA ALA A 229 7.14 -14.33 -10.29
C ALA A 229 7.12 -14.21 -11.82
N ARG A 230 8.12 -13.54 -12.42
CA ARG A 230 8.27 -13.40 -13.87
C ARG A 230 8.40 -14.72 -14.64
N PHE A 231 8.80 -15.80 -13.95
CA PHE A 231 8.95 -17.14 -14.54
C PHE A 231 7.67 -18.00 -14.41
N ILE A 232 6.65 -17.50 -13.74
CA ILE A 232 5.37 -18.19 -13.61
C ILE A 232 4.65 -18.16 -14.97
N PRO A 233 4.17 -19.32 -15.50
CA PRO A 233 3.38 -19.33 -16.73
C PRO A 233 2.20 -18.37 -16.68
N GLY A 234 2.01 -17.57 -17.74
CA GLY A 234 0.98 -16.55 -17.83
C GLY A 234 1.40 -15.15 -17.35
N PHE A 235 2.56 -15.01 -16.68
CA PHE A 235 3.04 -13.70 -16.23
C PHE A 235 3.35 -12.77 -17.42
N ALA A 236 4.04 -13.27 -18.44
CA ALA A 236 4.44 -12.47 -19.59
C ALA A 236 3.23 -11.96 -20.40
N GLU A 237 2.19 -12.78 -20.54
CA GLU A 237 0.94 -12.40 -21.20
C GLU A 237 0.21 -11.31 -20.42
N LEU A 238 0.10 -11.44 -19.09
CA LEU A 238 -0.49 -10.43 -18.21
C LEU A 238 0.29 -9.12 -18.32
N TYR A 239 1.63 -9.19 -18.17
CA TYR A 239 2.50 -8.04 -18.27
C TYR A 239 2.34 -7.33 -19.62
N GLY A 240 2.42 -8.08 -20.73
CA GLY A 240 2.30 -7.53 -22.08
C GLY A 240 0.94 -6.88 -22.35
N GLY A 241 -0.14 -7.47 -21.81
CA GLY A 241 -1.49 -6.92 -21.92
C GLY A 241 -1.61 -5.58 -21.17
N ILE A 242 -1.26 -5.58 -19.90
CA ILE A 242 -1.39 -4.38 -19.03
C ILE A 242 -0.40 -3.29 -19.47
N TRP A 243 0.83 -3.66 -19.86
CA TRP A 243 1.83 -2.71 -20.35
C TRP A 243 1.35 -1.94 -21.58
N ARG A 244 0.64 -2.58 -22.50
CA ARG A 244 0.10 -1.94 -23.70
C ARG A 244 -0.85 -0.78 -23.31
N ASP A 245 -1.76 -1.04 -22.37
CA ASP A 245 -2.71 -0.04 -21.91
C ASP A 245 -2.03 1.06 -21.05
N LEU A 246 -1.06 0.68 -20.21
CA LEU A 246 -0.27 1.63 -19.41
C LEU A 246 0.59 2.54 -20.30
N LYS A 247 1.23 1.97 -21.34
CA LYS A 247 2.08 2.73 -22.27
C LYS A 247 1.31 3.86 -22.95
N GLU A 248 0.06 3.64 -23.36
CA GLU A 248 -0.79 4.68 -23.95
C GLU A 248 -0.97 5.86 -22.97
N GLU A 249 -1.22 5.58 -21.69
CA GLU A 249 -1.40 6.60 -20.66
C GLU A 249 -0.10 7.34 -20.34
N VAL A 250 1.03 6.62 -20.31
CA VAL A 250 2.34 7.24 -20.12
C VAL A 250 2.65 8.18 -21.29
N MET A 251 2.42 7.76 -22.54
CA MET A 251 2.61 8.61 -23.70
C MET A 251 1.69 9.84 -23.69
N ALA A 252 0.43 9.69 -23.25
CA ALA A 252 -0.48 10.82 -23.11
C ALA A 252 0.00 11.87 -22.08
N THR A 253 0.81 11.45 -21.08
CA THR A 253 1.36 12.36 -20.06
C THR A 253 2.54 13.19 -20.59
N TYR A 254 3.39 12.60 -21.43
CA TYR A 254 4.64 13.24 -21.90
C TYR A 254 4.52 13.92 -23.28
N GLY A 255 3.37 13.75 -23.95
CA GLY A 255 3.19 14.21 -25.34
C GLY A 255 3.91 13.34 -26.36
N PRO A 256 3.69 13.57 -27.64
CA PRO A 256 4.44 12.89 -28.70
C PRO A 256 5.91 13.34 -28.73
#